data_0ba4075ce5cb392c7796f7f11645c951
#
_entry.id   0ba4075ce5cb392c7796f7f11645c951
#
_cell.length_a   1.000
_cell.length_b   1.000
_cell.length_c   1.000
_cell.angle_alpha   90.00
_cell.angle_beta   90.00
_cell.angle_gamma   90.00
#
_symmetry.space_group_name_H-M   'P 1'
#
loop_
_entity.id
_entity.type
_entity.pdbx_description
1 polymer ?
#
loop_
_entity_poly.entity_id
_entity_poly.type
_entity_poly.pdbx_seq_one_letter_code
_entity_poly.pdbx_strand_id
1 'polypeptide(L)'
;MLVLITYDVNTETPAGRKRLRKVAKRCVDHGQRVQNSVFECLLDAAQYAVLKAELTSLIDPALDSLRFYQLGNSYKSKVEHVGVHSPFEQDGLLLF
;
A
#
# COMPACT_ATOMS: atom_id res chain seq x y z
N MET A 1 -11.30 -4.54 -6.79
CA MET A 1 -10.97 -3.13 -7.06
C MET A 1 -9.50 -2.85 -6.77
N LEU A 2 -8.94 -1.90 -7.45
CA LEU A 2 -7.58 -1.46 -7.17
C LEU A 2 -7.59 -0.40 -6.07
N VAL A 3 -6.76 -0.59 -5.07
CA VAL A 3 -6.57 0.35 -3.98
C VAL A 3 -5.11 0.75 -3.93
N LEU A 4 -4.85 2.03 -3.99
CA LEU A 4 -3.51 2.57 -3.77
C LEU A 4 -3.37 2.91 -2.29
N ILE A 5 -2.34 2.36 -1.65
CA ILE A 5 -2.06 2.60 -0.24
C ILE A 5 -0.75 3.35 -0.15
N THR A 6 -0.78 4.49 0.52
CA THR A 6 0.42 5.26 0.80
C THR A 6 0.54 5.49 2.30
N TYR A 7 1.77 5.51 2.80
CA TYR A 7 1.99 5.74 4.21
C TYR A 7 3.26 6.56 4.45
N ASP A 8 3.24 7.29 5.56
CA ASP A 8 4.39 8.03 6.05
C ASP A 8 4.46 7.76 7.55
N VAL A 9 5.47 7.00 7.97
CA VAL A 9 5.65 6.57 9.36
C VAL A 9 6.87 7.26 9.93
N ASN A 10 6.71 7.89 11.08
CA ASN A 10 7.81 8.54 11.79
C ASN A 10 8.80 7.48 12.29
N THR A 11 10.05 7.58 11.85
CA THR A 11 11.10 6.61 12.15
C THR A 11 12.17 7.15 13.09
N GLU A 12 11.90 8.23 13.79
CA GLU A 12 12.87 8.82 14.71
C GLU A 12 13.12 7.95 15.95
N THR A 13 12.22 7.04 16.24
CA THR A 13 12.33 6.13 17.40
C THR A 13 12.39 4.67 16.95
N PRO A 14 12.92 3.77 17.78
CA PRO A 14 12.84 2.33 17.52
C PRO A 14 11.41 1.84 17.35
N ALA A 15 10.47 2.37 18.13
CA ALA A 15 9.06 2.01 18.03
C ALA A 15 8.48 2.42 16.65
N GLY A 16 8.85 3.59 16.14
CA GLY A 16 8.43 4.04 14.82
C GLY A 16 8.99 3.17 13.72
N ARG A 17 10.24 2.78 13.80
CA ARG A 17 10.86 1.87 12.84
C ARG A 17 10.16 0.51 12.85
N LYS A 18 9.75 0.03 14.01
CA LYS A 18 8.99 -1.22 14.13
C LYS A 18 7.61 -1.09 13.48
N ARG A 19 6.92 0.05 13.70
CA ARG A 19 5.63 0.31 13.04
C ARG A 19 5.78 0.30 11.53
N LEU A 20 6.80 0.96 11.00
CA LEU A 20 7.08 0.98 9.57
C LEU A 20 7.23 -0.44 9.01
N ARG A 21 8.02 -1.28 9.67
CA ARG A 21 8.22 -2.67 9.22
C ARG A 21 6.92 -3.45 9.19
N LYS A 22 6.08 -3.28 10.21
CA LYS A 22 4.79 -3.98 10.27
C LYS A 22 3.82 -3.52 9.19
N VAL A 23 3.73 -2.21 8.96
CA VAL A 23 2.89 -1.65 7.89
C VAL A 23 3.36 -2.16 6.54
N ALA A 24 4.65 -2.07 6.26
CA ALA A 24 5.21 -2.53 5.00
C ALA A 24 4.97 -4.03 4.79
N LYS A 25 5.14 -4.84 5.81
CA LYS A 25 4.91 -6.28 5.74
C LYS A 25 3.47 -6.60 5.35
N ARG A 26 2.49 -5.95 5.97
CA ARG A 26 1.08 -6.18 5.65
C ARG A 26 0.76 -5.74 4.22
N CYS A 27 1.34 -4.63 3.76
CA CYS A 27 1.15 -4.20 2.38
C CYS A 27 1.77 -5.18 1.38
N VAL A 28 2.97 -5.68 1.66
CA VAL A 28 3.63 -6.69 0.82
C VAL A 28 2.79 -7.95 0.73
N ASP A 29 2.17 -8.37 1.82
CA ASP A 29 1.33 -9.56 1.86
C ASP A 29 0.08 -9.44 0.97
N HIS A 30 -0.37 -8.21 0.67
CA HIS A 30 -1.64 -7.98 -0.01
C HIS A 30 -1.53 -7.26 -1.36
N GLY A 31 -0.34 -6.82 -1.72
CA GLY A 31 -0.23 -6.02 -2.94
C GLY A 31 1.17 -5.96 -3.49
N GLN A 32 1.34 -5.02 -4.41
CA GLN A 32 2.56 -4.81 -5.17
C GLN A 32 3.16 -3.46 -4.80
N ARG A 33 4.40 -3.47 -4.32
CA ARG A 33 5.13 -2.24 -4.05
C ARG A 33 5.51 -1.57 -5.36
N VAL A 34 5.14 -0.30 -5.51
CA VAL A 34 5.48 0.50 -6.69
C VAL A 34 6.47 1.62 -6.36
N GLN A 35 6.51 2.04 -5.10
CA GLN A 35 7.53 2.92 -4.53
C GLN A 35 7.71 2.53 -3.07
N ASN A 36 8.70 3.09 -2.40
CA ASN A 36 9.04 2.67 -1.02
C ASN A 36 7.85 2.59 -0.08
N SER A 37 6.98 3.58 -0.11
CA SER A 37 5.81 3.65 0.77
C SER A 37 4.51 3.74 -0.01
N VAL A 38 4.48 3.16 -1.22
CA VAL A 38 3.32 3.16 -2.10
C VAL A 38 3.07 1.76 -2.61
N PHE A 39 1.87 1.25 -2.39
CA PHE A 39 1.46 -0.09 -2.79
C PHE A 39 0.18 -0.05 -3.61
N GLU A 40 0.10 -0.91 -4.61
CA GLU A 40 -1.12 -1.17 -5.37
C GLU A 40 -1.63 -2.54 -4.98
N CYS A 41 -2.87 -2.59 -4.51
CA CYS A 41 -3.50 -3.81 -4.01
C CYS A 41 -4.81 -4.08 -4.74
N LEU A 42 -4.95 -5.29 -5.30
CA LEU A 42 -6.23 -5.73 -5.86
C LEU A 42 -7.00 -6.42 -4.75
N LEU A 43 -8.08 -5.82 -4.33
CA LEU A 43 -8.86 -6.26 -3.16
C LEU A 43 -10.35 -6.23 -3.49
N ASP A 44 -11.09 -7.19 -2.94
CA ASP A 44 -12.53 -7.04 -2.85
C ASP A 44 -12.90 -6.15 -1.65
N ALA A 45 -14.18 -5.85 -1.50
CA ALA A 45 -14.62 -4.96 -0.43
C ALA A 45 -14.32 -5.51 0.97
N ALA A 46 -14.46 -6.83 1.16
CA ALA A 46 -14.18 -7.47 2.45
C ALA A 46 -12.68 -7.44 2.78
N GLN A 47 -11.84 -7.77 1.81
CA GLN A 47 -10.39 -7.73 1.97
C GLN A 47 -9.92 -6.31 2.27
N TYR A 48 -10.48 -5.32 1.57
CA TYR A 48 -10.14 -3.93 1.81
C TYR A 48 -10.49 -3.50 3.24
N ALA A 49 -11.68 -3.85 3.71
CA ALA A 49 -12.10 -3.50 5.07
C ALA A 49 -11.16 -4.11 6.12
N VAL A 50 -10.76 -5.36 5.94
CA VAL A 50 -9.84 -6.04 6.86
C VAL A 50 -8.46 -5.39 6.84
N LEU A 51 -7.90 -5.19 5.66
CA LEU A 51 -6.56 -4.60 5.53
C LEU A 51 -6.53 -3.18 6.08
N LYS A 52 -7.54 -2.38 5.78
CA LYS A 52 -7.63 -1.01 6.30
C LYS A 52 -7.67 -0.99 7.82
N ALA A 53 -8.46 -1.88 8.43
CA ALA A 53 -8.52 -1.99 9.88
C ALA A 53 -7.19 -2.42 10.49
N GLU A 54 -6.52 -3.40 9.88
CA GLU A 54 -5.21 -3.84 10.35
C GLU A 54 -4.17 -2.72 10.29
N LEU A 55 -4.04 -2.05 9.16
CA LEU A 55 -3.07 -0.96 9.00
C LEU A 55 -3.35 0.19 9.94
N THR A 56 -4.63 0.55 10.11
CA THR A 56 -5.02 1.62 11.01
C THR A 56 -4.63 1.29 12.45
N SER A 57 -4.71 0.02 12.84
CA SER A 57 -4.32 -0.41 14.19
C SER A 57 -2.81 -0.44 14.42
N LEU A 58 -2.01 -0.49 13.34
CA LEU A 58 -0.56 -0.58 13.45
C LEU A 58 0.12 0.78 13.62
N ILE A 59 -0.49 1.85 13.11
CA ILE A 59 0.14 3.17 13.14
C ILE A 59 -0.18 3.91 14.44
N ASP A 60 0.63 4.93 14.68
CA ASP A 60 0.35 5.94 15.71
C ASP A 60 -0.21 7.16 15.00
N PRO A 61 -1.51 7.46 15.11
CA PRO A 61 -2.13 8.54 14.35
C PRO A 61 -1.63 9.94 14.73
N ALA A 62 -0.91 10.07 15.83
CA ALA A 62 -0.28 11.32 16.21
C ALA A 62 1.04 11.57 15.49
N LEU A 63 1.66 10.51 14.97
CA LEU A 63 3.00 10.58 14.37
C LEU A 63 3.04 10.11 12.92
N ASP A 64 2.10 9.26 12.53
CA ASP A 64 2.12 8.58 11.25
C ASP A 64 0.90 8.95 10.43
N SER A 65 0.97 8.70 9.11
CA SER A 65 -0.19 8.87 8.24
C SER A 65 -0.37 7.69 7.30
N LEU A 66 -1.63 7.41 6.96
CA LEU A 66 -2.04 6.42 5.97
C LEU A 66 -3.01 7.08 5.00
N ARG A 67 -2.90 6.73 3.73
CA ARG A 67 -3.89 7.13 2.73
C ARG A 67 -4.30 5.95 1.89
N PHE A 68 -5.59 5.90 1.57
CA PHE A 68 -6.18 4.88 0.73
C PHE A 68 -6.90 5.55 -0.42
N TYR A 69 -6.51 5.20 -1.65
CA TYR A 69 -7.15 5.71 -2.85
C TYR A 69 -7.85 4.54 -3.52
N GLN A 70 -9.16 4.61 -3.60
CA GLN A 70 -9.97 3.56 -4.23
C GLN A 70 -10.14 3.90 -5.70
N LEU A 71 -9.47 3.16 -6.57
CA LEU A 71 -9.50 3.38 -8.01
C LEU A 71 -10.57 2.55 -8.72
N GLY A 72 -11.27 1.71 -7.97
CA GLY A 72 -12.39 0.94 -8.50
C GLY A 72 -11.96 -0.25 -9.34
N ASN A 73 -12.92 -0.75 -10.14
CA ASN A 73 -12.68 -1.92 -10.98
C ASN A 73 -12.16 -1.54 -12.36
N SER A 74 -12.47 -0.35 -12.84
CA SER A 74 -12.01 0.15 -14.14
C SER A 74 -10.72 0.94 -14.00
N TYR A 75 -9.73 0.34 -13.36
CA TYR A 75 -8.50 1.03 -12.99
C TYR A 75 -7.47 1.11 -14.11
N LYS A 76 -7.56 0.25 -15.14
CA LYS A 76 -6.54 0.20 -16.20
C LYS A 76 -6.38 1.52 -16.93
N SER A 77 -7.46 2.26 -17.10
CA SER A 77 -7.42 3.59 -17.72
C SER A 77 -6.96 4.68 -16.76
N LYS A 78 -6.85 4.38 -15.47
CA LYS A 78 -6.50 5.33 -14.43
C LYS A 78 -5.06 5.23 -13.97
N VAL A 79 -4.34 4.20 -14.42
CA VAL A 79 -2.94 3.99 -14.06
C VAL A 79 -2.12 3.97 -15.33
N GLU A 80 -1.14 4.84 -15.39
CA GLU A 80 -0.22 4.93 -16.52
C GLU A 80 1.19 4.90 -15.97
N HIS A 81 1.97 3.95 -16.46
CA HIS A 81 3.38 3.83 -16.07
C HIS A 81 4.25 4.31 -17.22
N VAL A 82 5.19 5.18 -16.89
CA VAL A 82 6.18 5.69 -17.85
C VAL A 82 7.55 5.47 -17.26
N GLY A 83 8.41 4.85 -18.05
CA GLY A 83 9.78 4.60 -17.64
C GLY A 83 10.06 3.16 -17.29
N VAL A 84 11.08 2.94 -16.48
CA VAL A 84 11.52 1.61 -16.11
C VAL A 84 10.56 0.98 -15.11
N HIS A 85 10.25 -0.31 -15.32
CA HIS A 85 9.46 -1.06 -14.35
C HIS A 85 10.18 -1.13 -13.01
N SER A 86 9.40 -0.99 -11.93
CA SER A 86 9.92 -1.15 -10.59
C SER A 86 10.44 -2.58 -10.39
N PRO A 87 11.60 -2.77 -9.72
CA PRO A 87 12.07 -4.11 -9.41
C PRO A 87 11.15 -4.87 -8.46
N PHE A 88 10.15 -4.21 -7.90
CA PHE A 88 9.15 -4.83 -7.03
C PHE A 88 7.95 -5.36 -7.79
N GLU A 89 7.80 -5.05 -9.07
CA GLU A 89 6.65 -5.51 -9.85
C GLU A 89 6.72 -7.02 -10.08
N GLN A 90 5.57 -7.67 -9.90
CA GLN A 90 5.41 -9.08 -10.18
C GLN A 90 5.02 -9.28 -11.64
N ASP A 91 5.32 -10.45 -12.19
CA ASP A 91 5.03 -10.77 -13.58
C ASP A 91 3.55 -10.63 -13.90
N GLY A 92 3.19 -9.53 -14.51
CA GLY A 92 1.85 -9.28 -14.99
C GLY A 92 0.79 -9.08 -13.92
N LEU A 93 1.13 -9.13 -12.64
CA LEU A 93 0.12 -9.13 -11.59
C LEU A 93 -0.68 -7.84 -11.55
N LEU A 94 -0.06 -6.71 -11.43
CA LEU A 94 -0.73 -5.41 -11.46
C LEU A 94 -0.31 -4.61 -12.68
N LEU A 95 0.16 -5.28 -13.69
CA LEU A 95 0.62 -4.64 -14.90
C LEU A 95 -0.53 -4.33 -15.82
N PHE A 96 -0.44 -3.24 -16.41
CA PHE A 96 -1.53 -2.65 -17.15
C PHE A 96 -1.15 -2.42 -18.58
#